data_2101120744570b48aaa99daae41208e9
#
_entry.id   2101120744570b48aaa99daae41208e9
#
_cell.length_a   1.000
_cell.length_b   1.000
_cell.length_c   1.000
_cell.angle_alpha   90.00
_cell.angle_beta   90.00
_cell.angle_gamma   90.00
#
_symmetry.space_group_name_H-M   'P 1'
#
loop_
_entity.id
_entity.type
_entity.pdbx_description
1 polymer ?
#
loop_
_entity_poly.entity_id
_entity_poly.type
_entity_poly.pdbx_seq_one_letter_code
_entity_poly.pdbx_strand_id
1 'polypeptide(L)'
;TVYGLASIVTNEQSINNIYLAKSRSFTSPLIALLSSVDKVEEVATISDENREVLEKLAHTFWPGALTVILKRKQHIPSIMVSGGDTIGVRIPNLDLAIKIIDLAGGILATTSANISGEATPKSYNELSEAIKSRVDILVDGGECKLGEASTIIDLTSDVPKILRNGAISTDEITKIIGRVR
;
A
#
# COMPACT_ATOMS: atom_id res chain seq x y z
N THR A 1 2.31 -9.98 3.76
CA THR A 1 0.94 -9.59 4.11
C THR A 1 -0.07 -10.53 3.45
N VAL A 2 -0.82 -10.10 2.45
CA VAL A 2 -1.86 -10.85 1.73
C VAL A 2 -1.65 -10.70 0.23
N TYR A 3 -2.35 -11.46 -0.61
CA TYR A 3 -2.36 -11.27 -2.06
C TYR A 3 -2.90 -9.88 -2.42
N GLY A 4 -2.28 -9.24 -3.41
CA GLY A 4 -2.60 -7.90 -3.87
C GLY A 4 -3.05 -7.88 -5.33
N LEU A 5 -3.97 -6.96 -5.63
CA LEU A 5 -4.36 -6.55 -6.97
C LEU A 5 -3.68 -5.22 -7.27
N ALA A 6 -2.98 -5.13 -8.39
CA ALA A 6 -2.14 -3.98 -8.68
C ALA A 6 -2.27 -3.50 -10.13
N SER A 7 -1.97 -2.23 -10.37
CA SER A 7 -1.86 -1.64 -11.70
C SER A 7 -0.77 -0.57 -11.74
N ILE A 8 -0.36 -0.17 -12.95
CA ILE A 8 0.53 0.98 -13.16
C ILE A 8 -0.10 2.24 -12.57
N VAL A 9 0.66 2.96 -11.75
CA VAL A 9 0.17 4.11 -10.96
C VAL A 9 -0.32 5.29 -11.81
N THR A 10 0.20 5.45 -13.03
CA THR A 10 -0.17 6.52 -13.98
C THR A 10 -1.32 6.14 -14.92
N ASN A 11 -1.78 4.89 -14.89
CA ASN A 11 -2.84 4.42 -15.78
C ASN A 11 -4.21 4.46 -15.07
N GLU A 12 -4.92 5.56 -15.24
CA GLU A 12 -6.25 5.77 -14.62
C GLU A 12 -7.27 4.70 -15.01
N GLN A 13 -7.23 4.20 -16.26
CA GLN A 13 -8.15 3.14 -16.70
C GLN A 13 -7.89 1.84 -15.94
N SER A 14 -6.61 1.45 -15.77
CA SER A 14 -6.25 0.25 -15.00
C SER A 14 -6.58 0.40 -13.51
N ILE A 15 -6.41 1.60 -12.94
CA ILE A 15 -6.85 1.91 -11.57
C ILE A 15 -8.36 1.77 -11.44
N ASN A 16 -9.13 2.32 -12.40
CA ASN A 16 -10.60 2.16 -12.44
C ASN A 16 -11.00 0.68 -12.51
N ASN A 17 -10.28 -0.12 -13.30
CA ASN A 17 -10.54 -1.56 -13.41
C ASN A 17 -10.34 -2.30 -12.09
N ILE A 18 -9.40 -1.86 -11.22
CA ILE A 18 -9.25 -2.40 -9.85
C ILE A 18 -10.53 -2.19 -9.04
N TYR A 19 -11.12 -1.00 -9.06
CA TYR A 19 -12.36 -0.71 -8.35
C TYR A 19 -13.51 -1.58 -8.87
N LEU A 20 -13.64 -1.70 -10.19
CA LEU A 20 -14.67 -2.54 -10.82
C LEU A 20 -14.45 -4.03 -10.50
N ALA A 21 -13.23 -4.53 -10.59
CA ALA A 21 -12.91 -5.92 -10.32
C ALA A 21 -13.26 -6.34 -8.89
N LYS A 22 -13.11 -5.43 -7.94
CA LYS A 22 -13.36 -5.66 -6.51
C LYS A 22 -14.79 -5.33 -6.08
N SER A 23 -15.64 -4.74 -6.95
CA SER A 23 -16.88 -4.08 -6.52
C SER A 23 -16.62 -3.08 -5.38
N ARG A 24 -15.48 -2.35 -5.48
CA ARG A 24 -14.97 -1.44 -4.45
C ARG A 24 -15.59 -0.07 -4.61
N SER A 25 -15.97 0.54 -3.48
CA SER A 25 -16.35 1.96 -3.48
C SER A 25 -15.18 2.83 -3.91
N PHE A 26 -15.43 3.79 -4.79
CA PHE A 26 -14.48 4.82 -5.19
C PHE A 26 -14.06 5.76 -4.05
N THR A 27 -14.73 5.68 -2.89
CA THR A 27 -14.33 6.41 -1.66
C THR A 27 -13.28 5.69 -0.84
N SER A 28 -12.83 4.51 -1.28
CA SER A 28 -11.81 3.70 -0.59
C SER A 28 -10.49 3.77 -1.35
N PRO A 29 -9.50 4.58 -0.93
CA PRO A 29 -8.26 4.79 -1.67
C PRO A 29 -7.43 3.52 -1.81
N LEU A 30 -6.58 3.48 -2.86
CA LEU A 30 -5.52 2.52 -3.05
C LEU A 30 -4.24 3.04 -2.39
N ILE A 31 -3.25 2.16 -2.21
CA ILE A 31 -1.91 2.53 -1.76
C ILE A 31 -0.89 2.39 -2.90
N ALA A 32 0.24 3.08 -2.81
CA ALA A 32 1.39 2.86 -3.67
C ALA A 32 2.33 1.81 -3.03
N LEU A 33 2.54 0.67 -3.69
CA LEU A 33 3.67 -0.20 -3.38
C LEU A 33 4.88 0.29 -4.16
N LEU A 34 6.02 0.39 -3.48
CA LEU A 34 7.27 0.91 -3.98
C LEU A 34 8.35 -0.18 -4.02
N SER A 35 9.26 -0.13 -4.98
CA SER A 35 10.42 -1.03 -5.02
C SER A 35 11.53 -0.60 -4.06
N SER A 36 11.62 0.68 -3.70
CA SER A 36 12.67 1.26 -2.86
C SER A 36 12.23 2.56 -2.17
N VAL A 37 13.00 3.02 -1.18
CA VAL A 37 12.66 4.23 -0.39
C VAL A 37 12.74 5.51 -1.21
N ASP A 38 13.68 5.61 -2.14
CA ASP A 38 13.83 6.76 -3.05
C ASP A 38 12.59 7.02 -3.90
N LYS A 39 11.78 5.99 -4.18
CA LYS A 39 10.50 6.12 -4.88
C LYS A 39 9.41 6.86 -4.10
N VAL A 40 9.57 7.04 -2.78
CA VAL A 40 8.60 7.79 -1.97
C VAL A 40 8.43 9.21 -2.50
N GLU A 41 9.53 9.91 -2.78
CA GLU A 41 9.47 11.29 -3.25
C GLU A 41 8.96 11.44 -4.68
N GLU A 42 8.82 10.36 -5.44
CA GLU A 42 8.14 10.39 -6.73
C GLU A 42 6.61 10.52 -6.59
N VAL A 43 6.01 10.02 -5.51
CA VAL A 43 4.55 10.00 -5.32
C VAL A 43 4.05 10.90 -4.19
N ALA A 44 4.91 11.25 -3.25
CA ALA A 44 4.56 12.00 -2.05
C ALA A 44 5.48 13.20 -1.81
N THR A 45 4.95 14.19 -1.09
CA THR A 45 5.74 15.29 -0.52
C THR A 45 5.94 15.01 0.96
N ILE A 46 7.18 15.13 1.41
CA ILE A 46 7.59 14.94 2.81
C ILE A 46 7.93 16.30 3.37
N SER A 47 7.24 16.73 4.43
CA SER A 47 7.62 17.95 5.15
C SER A 47 8.91 17.72 5.95
N ASP A 48 9.68 18.78 6.22
CA ASP A 48 10.92 18.67 6.99
C ASP A 48 10.67 18.10 8.40
N GLU A 49 9.54 18.42 9.01
CA GLU A 49 9.10 17.91 10.32
C GLU A 49 8.86 16.40 10.32
N ASN A 50 8.35 15.86 9.20
CA ASN A 50 8.02 14.44 9.07
C ASN A 50 9.16 13.60 8.48
N ARG A 51 10.20 14.23 7.95
CA ARG A 51 11.33 13.52 7.31
C ARG A 51 12.03 12.59 8.28
N GLU A 52 12.44 13.08 9.45
CA GLU A 52 13.12 12.27 10.46
C GLU A 52 12.23 11.11 10.95
N VAL A 53 10.94 11.37 11.15
CA VAL A 53 9.97 10.34 11.57
C VAL A 53 9.82 9.27 10.50
N LEU A 54 9.66 9.68 9.23
CA LEU A 54 9.57 8.74 8.11
C LEU A 54 10.84 7.90 7.96
N GLU A 55 12.02 8.50 8.08
CA GLU A 55 13.31 7.79 8.00
C GLU A 55 13.44 6.72 9.08
N LYS A 56 13.09 7.03 10.33
CA LYS A 56 13.09 6.06 11.44
C LYS A 56 12.12 4.89 11.18
N LEU A 57 10.90 5.20 10.71
CA LEU A 57 9.90 4.19 10.39
C LEU A 57 10.34 3.32 9.20
N ALA A 58 10.86 3.94 8.15
CA ALA A 58 11.34 3.25 6.96
C ALA A 58 12.52 2.32 7.29
N HIS A 59 13.51 2.81 8.02
CA HIS A 59 14.67 2.02 8.43
C HIS A 59 14.27 0.79 9.27
N THR A 60 13.25 0.92 10.11
CA THR A 60 12.84 -0.16 11.03
C THR A 60 11.87 -1.14 10.39
N PHE A 61 10.91 -0.64 9.59
CA PHE A 61 9.74 -1.42 9.17
C PHE A 61 9.64 -1.65 7.66
N TRP A 62 10.55 -1.11 6.85
CA TRP A 62 10.62 -1.37 5.42
C TRP A 62 11.93 -2.07 5.01
N PRO A 63 11.85 -3.07 4.14
CA PRO A 63 10.64 -3.69 3.55
C PRO A 63 9.78 -4.39 4.61
N GLY A 64 8.46 -4.18 4.60
CA GLY A 64 7.61 -4.77 5.63
C GLY A 64 6.12 -4.45 5.58
N ALA A 65 5.48 -4.59 6.73
CA ALA A 65 4.03 -4.48 6.87
C ALA A 65 3.57 -3.11 7.40
N LEU A 66 4.33 -2.03 7.19
CA LEU A 66 3.93 -0.67 7.52
C LEU A 66 3.52 0.09 6.25
N THR A 67 2.33 0.69 6.26
CA THR A 67 1.89 1.69 5.28
C THR A 67 1.91 3.06 5.94
N VAL A 68 2.56 4.01 5.29
CA VAL A 68 2.67 5.40 5.76
C VAL A 68 1.84 6.30 4.86
N ILE A 69 0.96 7.12 5.44
CA ILE A 69 0.18 8.13 4.71
C ILE A 69 0.96 9.44 4.71
N LEU A 70 1.12 9.99 3.51
CA LEU A 70 1.85 11.23 3.22
C LEU A 70 1.02 12.14 2.31
N LYS A 71 1.43 13.41 2.14
CA LYS A 71 0.82 14.31 1.16
C LYS A 71 1.13 13.83 -0.25
N ARG A 72 0.08 13.68 -1.07
CA ARG A 72 0.16 13.24 -2.47
C ARG A 72 0.78 14.30 -3.37
N LYS A 73 1.62 13.90 -4.32
CA LYS A 73 2.00 14.77 -5.45
C LYS A 73 0.85 14.87 -6.46
N GLN A 74 0.72 16.04 -7.08
CA GLN A 74 -0.44 16.37 -7.95
C GLN A 74 -0.55 15.51 -9.21
N HIS A 75 0.56 15.00 -9.73
CA HIS A 75 0.57 14.14 -10.93
C HIS A 75 0.03 12.72 -10.66
N ILE A 76 -0.10 12.32 -9.40
CA ILE A 76 -0.73 11.04 -9.06
C ILE A 76 -2.23 11.14 -9.32
N PRO A 77 -2.84 10.20 -10.06
CA PRO A 77 -4.25 10.25 -10.40
C PRO A 77 -5.18 10.36 -9.18
N SER A 78 -6.12 11.29 -9.26
CA SER A 78 -7.09 11.55 -8.19
C SER A 78 -7.92 10.32 -7.84
N ILE A 79 -8.27 9.50 -8.83
CA ILE A 79 -9.01 8.25 -8.64
C ILE A 79 -8.29 7.26 -7.71
N MET A 80 -6.94 7.24 -7.74
CA MET A 80 -6.15 6.34 -6.87
C MET A 80 -6.36 6.63 -5.39
N VAL A 81 -6.54 7.89 -5.06
CA VAL A 81 -6.65 8.40 -3.68
C VAL A 81 -8.07 8.85 -3.32
N SER A 82 -9.06 8.43 -4.11
CA SER A 82 -10.49 8.74 -3.86
C SER A 82 -10.78 10.25 -3.80
N GLY A 83 -10.09 11.04 -4.61
CA GLY A 83 -10.22 12.50 -4.60
C GLY A 83 -9.46 13.22 -3.49
N GLY A 84 -8.79 12.48 -2.60
CA GLY A 84 -8.03 13.04 -1.47
C GLY A 84 -6.69 13.68 -1.87
N ASP A 85 -6.05 14.31 -0.90
CA ASP A 85 -4.74 14.97 -1.01
C ASP A 85 -3.61 14.16 -0.36
N THR A 86 -3.89 12.94 0.07
CA THR A 86 -2.95 12.04 0.73
C THR A 86 -2.80 10.72 -0.01
N ILE A 87 -1.67 10.05 0.16
CA ILE A 87 -1.36 8.76 -0.44
C ILE A 87 -0.71 7.83 0.60
N GLY A 88 -1.14 6.57 0.63
CA GLY A 88 -0.45 5.54 1.39
C GLY A 88 0.70 4.96 0.59
N VAL A 89 1.89 4.86 1.19
CA VAL A 89 3.08 4.27 0.59
C VAL A 89 3.61 3.11 1.42
N ARG A 90 4.15 2.08 0.76
CA ARG A 90 4.72 0.91 1.42
C ARG A 90 5.73 0.20 0.54
N ILE A 91 6.78 -0.38 1.14
CA ILE A 91 7.70 -1.32 0.48
C ILE A 91 7.39 -2.72 1.01
N PRO A 92 6.94 -3.68 0.17
CA PRO A 92 6.59 -5.02 0.63
C PRO A 92 7.85 -5.86 0.93
N ASN A 93 7.77 -6.75 1.94
CA ASN A 93 8.86 -7.68 2.24
C ASN A 93 8.64 -9.01 1.49
N LEU A 94 8.84 -8.98 0.18
CA LEU A 94 8.83 -10.14 -0.71
C LEU A 94 9.62 -9.79 -1.97
N ASP A 95 10.75 -10.44 -2.18
CA ASP A 95 11.66 -10.16 -3.31
C ASP A 95 10.96 -10.25 -4.67
N LEU A 96 10.09 -11.25 -4.85
CA LEU A 96 9.28 -11.40 -6.06
C LEU A 96 8.40 -10.16 -6.30
N ALA A 97 7.73 -9.65 -5.27
CA ALA A 97 6.89 -8.46 -5.39
C ALA A 97 7.73 -7.21 -5.68
N ILE A 98 8.86 -7.02 -5.00
CA ILE A 98 9.78 -5.90 -5.24
C ILE A 98 10.27 -5.94 -6.69
N LYS A 99 10.66 -7.11 -7.21
CA LYS A 99 11.11 -7.26 -8.60
C LYS A 99 10.02 -6.93 -9.62
N ILE A 100 8.77 -7.35 -9.37
CA ILE A 100 7.63 -7.02 -10.23
C ILE A 100 7.39 -5.50 -10.21
N ILE A 101 7.38 -4.88 -9.03
CA ILE A 101 7.20 -3.44 -8.88
C ILE A 101 8.30 -2.67 -9.62
N ASP A 102 9.56 -3.10 -9.47
CA ASP A 102 10.72 -2.46 -10.11
C ASP A 102 10.63 -2.53 -11.64
N LEU A 103 10.34 -3.72 -12.19
CA LEU A 103 10.13 -3.91 -13.63
C LEU A 103 8.94 -3.11 -14.18
N ALA A 104 7.96 -2.79 -13.34
CA ALA A 104 6.81 -1.96 -13.70
C ALA A 104 7.05 -0.45 -13.56
N GLY A 105 8.30 -0.02 -13.30
CA GLY A 105 8.68 1.38 -13.14
C GLY A 105 8.86 1.84 -11.69
N GLY A 106 8.87 0.90 -10.74
CA GLY A 106 9.18 1.14 -9.33
C GLY A 106 7.98 1.48 -8.44
N ILE A 107 6.79 1.67 -9.01
CA ILE A 107 5.58 2.09 -8.28
C ILE A 107 4.34 1.41 -8.86
N LEU A 108 3.53 0.76 -8.01
CA LEU A 108 2.23 0.19 -8.40
C LEU A 108 1.11 0.66 -7.47
N ALA A 109 -0.02 1.08 -8.04
CA ALA A 109 -1.27 1.29 -7.31
C ALA A 109 -1.83 -0.08 -6.88
N THR A 110 -2.11 -0.27 -5.59
CA THR A 110 -2.39 -1.61 -5.06
C THR A 110 -3.45 -1.62 -3.97
N THR A 111 -4.16 -2.74 -3.89
CA THR A 111 -5.07 -3.10 -2.79
C THR A 111 -5.05 -4.61 -2.58
N SER A 112 -5.70 -5.16 -1.54
CA SER A 112 -5.86 -6.62 -1.37
C SER A 112 -6.68 -7.24 -2.51
N ALA A 113 -6.39 -8.50 -2.86
CA ALA A 113 -6.99 -9.19 -4.02
C ALA A 113 -8.31 -9.93 -3.70
N ASN A 114 -9.17 -9.33 -2.90
CA ASN A 114 -10.51 -9.84 -2.56
C ASN A 114 -11.62 -8.93 -3.12
N ILE A 115 -12.81 -9.46 -3.32
CA ILE A 115 -14.01 -8.63 -3.46
C ILE A 115 -14.19 -7.82 -2.16
N SER A 116 -14.61 -6.57 -2.27
CA SER A 116 -14.74 -5.68 -1.11
C SER A 116 -15.70 -6.26 -0.07
N GLY A 117 -15.23 -6.33 1.18
CA GLY A 117 -15.99 -6.92 2.30
C GLY A 117 -15.76 -8.43 2.50
N GLU A 118 -15.16 -9.13 1.56
CA GLU A 118 -14.80 -10.54 1.72
C GLU A 118 -13.44 -10.72 2.42
N ALA A 119 -13.12 -11.95 2.80
CA ALA A 119 -11.83 -12.29 3.38
C ALA A 119 -10.67 -12.02 2.40
N THR A 120 -9.55 -11.54 2.91
CA THR A 120 -8.35 -11.29 2.11
C THR A 120 -7.61 -12.59 1.83
N PRO A 121 -7.29 -12.92 0.57
CA PRO A 121 -6.63 -14.18 0.21
C PRO A 121 -5.17 -14.20 0.68
N LYS A 122 -4.78 -15.32 1.26
CA LYS A 122 -3.43 -15.60 1.78
C LYS A 122 -2.63 -16.54 0.89
N SER A 123 -3.30 -17.16 -0.07
CA SER A 123 -2.70 -18.06 -1.07
C SER A 123 -3.36 -17.83 -2.44
N TYR A 124 -2.71 -18.34 -3.48
CA TYR A 124 -3.26 -18.33 -4.85
C TYR A 124 -4.62 -19.07 -4.92
N ASN A 125 -4.75 -20.17 -4.17
CA ASN A 125 -5.97 -20.98 -4.16
C ASN A 125 -7.16 -20.28 -3.51
N GLU A 126 -6.93 -19.30 -2.65
CA GLU A 126 -7.97 -18.49 -2.01
C GLU A 126 -8.44 -17.33 -2.89
N LEU A 127 -7.76 -17.05 -4.01
CA LEU A 127 -8.22 -16.05 -4.98
C LEU A 127 -9.53 -16.50 -5.62
N SER A 128 -10.56 -15.66 -5.55
CA SER A 128 -11.85 -15.95 -6.20
C SER A 128 -11.71 -15.95 -7.74
N GLU A 129 -12.49 -16.78 -8.41
CA GLU A 129 -12.54 -16.80 -9.89
C GLU A 129 -12.99 -15.44 -10.45
N ALA A 130 -13.80 -14.69 -9.70
CA ALA A 130 -14.22 -13.35 -10.06
C ALA A 130 -13.04 -12.36 -10.14
N ILE A 131 -12.02 -12.50 -9.30
CA ILE A 131 -10.78 -11.70 -9.36
C ILE A 131 -9.87 -12.27 -10.46
N LYS A 132 -9.64 -13.59 -10.49
CA LYS A 132 -8.75 -14.22 -11.47
C LYS A 132 -9.13 -13.91 -12.92
N SER A 133 -10.43 -13.90 -13.24
CA SER A 133 -10.92 -13.61 -14.59
C SER A 133 -10.83 -12.14 -15.02
N ARG A 134 -10.47 -11.24 -14.11
CA ARG A 134 -10.46 -9.78 -14.36
C ARG A 134 -9.05 -9.17 -14.35
N VAL A 135 -8.02 -9.99 -14.37
CA VAL A 135 -6.62 -9.55 -14.39
C VAL A 135 -5.91 -10.11 -15.61
N ASP A 136 -4.95 -9.37 -16.13
CA ASP A 136 -4.17 -9.77 -17.31
C ASP A 136 -3.05 -10.75 -16.92
N ILE A 137 -2.52 -10.63 -15.70
CA ILE A 137 -1.40 -11.44 -15.19
C ILE A 137 -1.74 -11.95 -13.80
N LEU A 138 -1.59 -13.25 -13.61
CA LEU A 138 -1.69 -13.92 -12.32
C LEU A 138 -0.31 -14.43 -11.92
N VAL A 139 0.11 -14.13 -10.71
CA VAL A 139 1.38 -14.59 -10.15
C VAL A 139 1.12 -15.41 -8.90
N ASP A 140 1.46 -16.68 -8.92
CA ASP A 140 1.46 -17.52 -7.73
C ASP A 140 2.77 -17.33 -6.97
N GLY A 141 2.71 -16.60 -5.87
CA GLY A 141 3.83 -16.34 -4.96
C GLY A 141 3.86 -17.28 -3.76
N GLY A 142 3.04 -18.34 -3.75
CA GLY A 142 2.88 -19.24 -2.62
C GLY A 142 2.03 -18.65 -1.48
N GLU A 143 2.15 -19.22 -0.29
CA GLU A 143 1.41 -18.75 0.89
C GLU A 143 2.02 -17.49 1.50
N CYS A 144 1.15 -16.58 1.93
CA CYS A 144 1.54 -15.35 2.61
C CYS A 144 2.00 -15.64 4.04
N LYS A 145 3.25 -15.36 4.37
CA LYS A 145 3.85 -15.63 5.69
C LYS A 145 3.12 -14.93 6.85
N LEU A 146 2.66 -13.69 6.66
CA LEU A 146 1.95 -12.94 7.70
C LEU A 146 0.45 -13.22 7.67
N GLY A 147 -0.16 -13.29 6.48
CA GLY A 147 -1.60 -13.48 6.33
C GLY A 147 -2.45 -12.39 6.96
N GLU A 148 -1.86 -11.23 7.24
CA GLU A 148 -2.47 -10.08 7.91
C GLU A 148 -2.18 -8.80 7.12
N ALA A 149 -3.10 -7.84 7.20
CA ALA A 149 -2.96 -6.54 6.54
C ALA A 149 -1.86 -5.69 7.19
N SER A 150 -1.34 -4.71 6.45
CA SER A 150 -0.38 -3.75 7.00
C SER A 150 -1.00 -2.85 8.05
N THR A 151 -0.20 -2.44 9.03
CA THR A 151 -0.53 -1.30 9.90
C THR A 151 -0.45 -0.01 9.09
N ILE A 152 -1.38 0.91 9.30
CA ILE A 152 -1.41 2.21 8.60
C ILE A 152 -1.20 3.33 9.60
N ILE A 153 -0.18 4.13 9.38
CA ILE A 153 0.12 5.35 10.13
C ILE A 153 0.02 6.57 9.24
N ASP A 154 -0.60 7.63 9.75
CA ASP A 154 -0.72 8.93 9.08
C ASP A 154 0.30 9.92 9.66
N LEU A 155 1.14 10.47 8.80
CA LEU A 155 2.13 11.51 9.12
C LEU A 155 1.73 12.89 8.58
N THR A 156 0.49 13.08 8.13
CA THR A 156 0.05 14.37 7.54
C THR A 156 -0.45 15.37 8.57
N SER A 157 -0.53 14.99 9.84
CA SER A 157 -0.89 15.83 10.98
C SER A 157 0.27 16.01 11.96
N ASP A 158 0.20 17.02 12.83
CA ASP A 158 1.26 17.36 13.81
C ASP A 158 1.67 16.20 14.72
N VAL A 159 0.78 15.27 14.99
CA VAL A 159 1.05 14.07 15.75
C VAL A 159 0.71 12.85 14.88
N PRO A 160 1.67 11.93 14.66
CA PRO A 160 1.42 10.69 13.94
C PRO A 160 0.21 9.94 14.50
N LYS A 161 -0.64 9.40 13.60
CA LYS A 161 -1.90 8.74 14.00
C LYS A 161 -2.01 7.36 13.37
N ILE A 162 -2.33 6.33 14.17
CA ILE A 162 -2.66 5.01 13.64
C ILE A 162 -4.09 5.04 13.08
N LEU A 163 -4.20 4.80 11.77
CA LEU A 163 -5.50 4.70 11.08
C LEU A 163 -6.04 3.27 11.04
N ARG A 164 -5.13 2.29 11.09
CA ARG A 164 -5.47 0.87 11.12
C ARG A 164 -4.40 0.08 11.83
N ASN A 165 -4.78 -0.71 12.82
CA ASN A 165 -3.92 -1.74 13.37
C ASN A 165 -3.80 -2.92 12.39
N GLY A 166 -2.62 -3.51 12.31
CA GLY A 166 -2.29 -4.65 11.46
C GLY A 166 -1.07 -5.38 12.03
N ALA A 167 -0.26 -5.98 11.16
CA ALA A 167 0.84 -6.84 11.55
C ALA A 167 1.95 -6.18 12.40
N ILE A 168 2.00 -4.86 12.49
CA ILE A 168 2.91 -4.11 13.36
C ILE A 168 2.07 -3.43 14.43
N SER A 169 2.40 -3.67 15.70
CA SER A 169 1.65 -3.11 16.83
C SER A 169 1.93 -1.60 17.02
N THR A 170 0.97 -0.90 17.61
CA THR A 170 1.15 0.50 18.01
C THR A 170 2.33 0.69 18.97
N ASP A 171 2.56 -0.28 19.86
CA ASP A 171 3.68 -0.24 20.82
C ASP A 171 5.04 -0.30 20.13
N GLU A 172 5.21 -1.14 19.09
CA GLU A 172 6.43 -1.18 18.29
C GLU A 172 6.70 0.15 17.60
N ILE A 173 5.68 0.76 17.02
CA ILE A 173 5.79 2.07 16.37
C ILE A 173 6.14 3.16 17.41
N THR A 174 5.44 3.18 18.54
CA THR A 174 5.66 4.16 19.62
C THR A 174 7.08 4.10 20.19
N LYS A 175 7.68 2.91 20.28
CA LYS A 175 9.08 2.75 20.69
C LYS A 175 10.07 3.42 19.75
N ILE A 176 9.74 3.53 18.46
CA ILE A 176 10.63 4.10 17.43
C ILE A 176 10.47 5.61 17.31
N ILE A 177 9.24 6.12 17.31
CA ILE A 177 8.96 7.54 17.02
C ILE A 177 8.39 8.31 18.21
N GLY A 178 8.19 7.65 19.35
CA GLY A 178 7.61 8.27 20.53
C GLY A 178 6.09 8.37 20.46
N ARG A 179 5.53 9.59 20.60
CA ARG A 179 4.09 9.79 20.74
C ARG A 179 3.34 9.49 19.42
N VAL A 180 2.32 8.62 19.53
CA VAL A 180 1.37 8.28 18.47
C VAL A 180 -0.07 8.41 19.01
N ARG A 181 -1.04 8.78 18.16
CA ARG A 181 -2.48 8.84 18.49
C ARG A 181 -3.24 7.72 17.82
#